data_0e0cc182fb70cd88d883cc395e4d130e
#
_entry.id   0e0cc182fb70cd88d883cc395e4d130e
#
_cell.length_a   1.000
_cell.length_b   1.000
_cell.length_c   1.000
_cell.angle_alpha   90.00
_cell.angle_beta   90.00
_cell.angle_gamma   90.00
#
_symmetry.space_group_name_H-M   'P 1'
#
loop_
_entity.id
_entity.type
_entity.pdbx_description
1 polymer ?
#
loop_
_entity_poly.entity_id
_entity_poly.type
_entity_poly.pdbx_seq_one_letter_code
_entity_poly.pdbx_strand_id
1 'polypeptide(L)'
;WPYPIQGYRSYDEMIADQAKKPIGERIDYALIVTPNHVHFDPAMKCIQAGIPVFCEKPLTVTLDESDQLVKAVRTKKVPFGVAHTYLGHWTSRLSRHIVRSGLLGEVRWVDSYYIQGWLAVRAEDMGSMQAEWRVDPKRAGGSCCGGDIGTHALMQLRFVTGLEIKRLQAHMETFVKGRQLDDHFTTYCELSNGGKA
;
A
#
# COMPACT_ATOMS: atom_id res chain seq x y z
N TRP A 1 10.90 -13.13 23.60
CA TRP A 1 11.75 -12.27 22.81
C TRP A 1 13.09 -12.07 23.52
N PRO A 2 14.24 -12.30 22.87
CA PRO A 2 15.54 -12.32 23.55
C PRO A 2 16.08 -10.93 23.95
N TYR A 3 15.45 -9.87 23.48
CA TYR A 3 15.87 -8.50 23.78
C TYR A 3 14.79 -7.73 24.55
N PRO A 4 15.14 -6.77 25.40
CA PRO A 4 14.17 -5.92 26.07
C PRO A 4 13.38 -5.12 25.05
N ILE A 5 12.05 -5.14 25.18
CA ILE A 5 11.13 -4.37 24.34
C ILE A 5 10.64 -3.19 25.16
N GLN A 6 10.85 -1.98 24.65
CA GLN A 6 10.25 -0.79 25.22
C GLN A 6 8.84 -0.61 24.66
N GLY A 7 7.83 -0.67 25.53
CA GLY A 7 6.44 -0.37 25.17
C GLY A 7 6.10 1.10 25.41
N TYR A 8 5.17 1.62 24.57
CA TYR A 8 4.58 2.94 24.70
C TYR A 8 3.06 2.82 24.67
N ARG A 9 2.36 3.75 25.32
CA ARG A 9 0.89 3.78 25.32
C ARG A 9 0.31 4.32 24.03
N SER A 10 1.09 5.12 23.30
CA SER A 10 0.72 5.70 22.00
C SER A 10 1.94 5.91 21.14
N TYR A 11 1.72 6.05 19.81
CA TYR A 11 2.79 6.46 18.89
C TYR A 11 3.25 7.92 19.15
N ASP A 12 2.40 8.78 19.70
CA ASP A 12 2.79 10.14 20.07
C ASP A 12 3.85 10.13 21.18
N GLU A 13 3.64 9.31 22.20
CA GLU A 13 4.60 9.13 23.29
C GLU A 13 5.92 8.54 22.75
N MET A 14 5.82 7.51 21.88
CA MET A 14 6.98 6.91 21.25
C MET A 14 7.79 7.93 20.44
N ILE A 15 7.13 8.68 19.56
CA ILE A 15 7.79 9.65 18.69
C ILE A 15 8.45 10.76 19.53
N ALA A 16 7.74 11.26 20.55
CA ALA A 16 8.27 12.31 21.43
C ALA A 16 9.50 11.86 22.25
N ASP A 17 9.52 10.60 22.68
CA ASP A 17 10.68 10.02 23.37
C ASP A 17 11.85 9.81 22.39
N GLN A 18 11.58 9.17 21.25
CA GLN A 18 12.62 8.81 20.29
C GLN A 18 13.24 10.02 19.57
N ALA A 19 12.45 11.08 19.36
CA ALA A 19 12.95 12.32 18.75
C ALA A 19 13.98 13.07 19.63
N LYS A 20 13.99 12.83 20.93
CA LYS A 20 14.94 13.43 21.88
C LYS A 20 16.30 12.72 21.89
N LYS A 21 16.36 11.50 21.39
CA LYS A 21 17.57 10.68 21.40
C LYS A 21 18.46 11.00 20.21
N PRO A 22 19.78 10.98 20.35
CA PRO A 22 20.68 11.14 19.22
C PRO A 22 20.56 10.00 18.21
N ILE A 23 20.97 10.26 16.97
CA ILE A 23 21.08 9.21 15.94
C ILE A 23 22.04 8.12 16.44
N GLY A 24 21.62 6.87 16.35
CA GLY A 24 22.35 5.69 16.87
C GLY A 24 21.83 5.19 18.22
N GLU A 25 21.04 6.00 18.96
CA GLU A 25 20.38 5.58 20.20
C GLU A 25 18.86 5.53 20.08
N ARG A 26 18.29 6.16 19.04
CA ARG A 26 16.87 6.13 18.74
C ARG A 26 16.54 4.98 17.78
N ILE A 27 15.24 4.74 17.58
CA ILE A 27 14.78 3.80 16.54
C ILE A 27 15.29 4.20 15.15
N ASP A 28 15.69 3.23 14.35
CA ASP A 28 16.16 3.45 12.98
C ASP A 28 15.01 3.81 12.03
N TYR A 29 13.85 3.20 12.23
CA TYR A 29 12.61 3.50 11.47
C TYR A 29 11.38 3.10 12.25
N ALA A 30 10.24 3.69 11.89
CA ALA A 30 8.92 3.28 12.34
C ALA A 30 8.25 2.41 11.27
N LEU A 31 7.73 1.25 11.67
CA LEU A 31 6.91 0.38 10.83
C LEU A 31 5.44 0.58 11.19
N ILE A 32 4.62 1.04 10.23
CA ILE A 32 3.20 1.28 10.40
C ILE A 32 2.42 0.15 9.73
N VAL A 33 1.71 -0.65 10.53
CA VAL A 33 0.95 -1.85 10.10
C VAL A 33 -0.50 -1.81 10.59
N THR A 34 -1.03 -0.62 10.73
CA THR A 34 -2.40 -0.35 11.19
C THR A 34 -3.41 -0.46 10.05
N PRO A 35 -4.74 -0.38 10.32
CA PRO A 35 -5.74 -0.14 9.27
C PRO A 35 -5.51 1.19 8.53
N ASN A 36 -5.97 1.28 7.26
CA ASN A 36 -5.65 2.37 6.34
C ASN A 36 -5.83 3.78 6.91
N HIS A 37 -6.94 4.04 7.60
CA HIS A 37 -7.27 5.36 8.17
C HIS A 37 -6.32 5.84 9.27
N VAL A 38 -5.46 4.95 9.77
CA VAL A 38 -4.47 5.28 10.82
C VAL A 38 -3.05 5.36 10.25
N HIS A 39 -2.86 5.40 8.93
CA HIS A 39 -1.52 5.51 8.34
C HIS A 39 -0.99 6.94 8.35
N PHE A 40 -1.83 7.91 7.98
CA PHE A 40 -1.41 9.28 7.70
C PHE A 40 -0.78 9.99 8.90
N ASP A 41 -1.50 10.05 10.04
CA ASP A 41 -1.06 10.85 11.19
C ASP A 41 0.28 10.38 11.79
N PRO A 42 0.46 9.08 12.13
CA PRO A 42 1.75 8.62 12.65
C PRO A 42 2.88 8.74 11.61
N ALA A 43 2.60 8.53 10.32
CA ALA A 43 3.60 8.71 9.27
C ALA A 43 4.07 10.16 9.19
N MET A 44 3.13 11.11 9.16
CA MET A 44 3.44 12.54 9.13
C MET A 44 4.26 12.98 10.35
N LYS A 45 3.87 12.56 11.54
CA LYS A 45 4.59 12.87 12.78
C LYS A 45 6.00 12.30 12.81
N CYS A 46 6.19 11.06 12.35
CA CYS A 46 7.52 10.46 12.21
C CYS A 46 8.40 11.25 11.24
N ILE A 47 7.87 11.61 10.06
CA ILE A 47 8.58 12.43 9.07
C ILE A 47 9.00 13.78 9.67
N GLN A 48 8.09 14.44 10.39
CA GLN A 48 8.37 15.73 11.05
C GLN A 48 9.45 15.60 12.12
N ALA A 49 9.51 14.49 12.84
CA ALA A 49 10.53 14.15 13.81
C ALA A 49 11.85 13.64 13.20
N GLY A 50 11.94 13.52 11.87
CA GLY A 50 13.10 12.99 11.17
C GLY A 50 13.32 11.48 11.37
N ILE A 51 12.27 10.73 11.68
CA ILE A 51 12.30 9.28 11.85
C ILE A 51 11.90 8.64 10.52
N PRO A 52 12.73 7.77 9.92
CA PRO A 52 12.36 7.02 8.72
C PRO A 52 11.10 6.20 8.92
N VAL A 53 10.31 6.03 7.85
CA VAL A 53 9.03 5.32 7.92
C VAL A 53 8.95 4.21 6.88
N PHE A 54 8.41 3.07 7.28
CA PHE A 54 7.94 2.03 6.38
C PHE A 54 6.46 1.77 6.69
N CYS A 55 5.58 2.13 5.74
CA CYS A 55 4.14 2.13 5.95
C CYS A 55 3.46 1.07 5.10
N GLU A 56 2.48 0.35 5.66
CA GLU A 56 1.63 -0.57 4.89
C GLU A 56 0.87 0.16 3.78
N LYS A 57 0.49 -0.62 2.78
CA LYS A 57 -0.35 -0.20 1.66
C LYS A 57 -1.86 -0.36 2.01
N PRO A 58 -2.74 0.38 1.36
CA PRO A 58 -2.47 1.60 0.59
C PRO A 58 -1.89 2.69 1.47
N LEU A 59 -1.13 3.61 0.90
CA LEU A 59 -0.40 4.63 1.67
C LEU A 59 -1.32 5.44 2.58
N THR A 60 -2.46 5.87 2.06
CA THR A 60 -3.47 6.68 2.76
C THR A 60 -4.86 6.37 2.23
N VAL A 61 -5.89 6.90 2.86
CA VAL A 61 -7.30 6.74 2.42
C VAL A 61 -7.73 7.82 1.41
N THR A 62 -6.97 8.91 1.29
CA THR A 62 -7.24 10.00 0.33
C THR A 62 -5.98 10.39 -0.44
N LEU A 63 -6.16 10.96 -1.64
CA LEU A 63 -5.04 11.49 -2.44
C LEU A 63 -4.41 12.72 -1.77
N ASP A 64 -5.21 13.57 -1.14
CA ASP A 64 -4.71 14.75 -0.43
C ASP A 64 -3.72 14.39 0.69
N GLU A 65 -4.05 13.37 1.49
CA GLU A 65 -3.12 12.84 2.50
C GLU A 65 -1.83 12.31 1.88
N SER A 66 -1.93 11.57 0.75
CA SER A 66 -0.75 11.08 0.03
C SER A 66 0.14 12.23 -0.46
N ASP A 67 -0.45 13.27 -1.05
CA ASP A 67 0.28 14.44 -1.55
C ASP A 67 0.98 15.20 -0.42
N GLN A 68 0.32 15.31 0.73
CA GLN A 68 0.92 15.90 1.94
C GLN A 68 2.14 15.10 2.41
N LEU A 69 2.04 13.75 2.48
CA LEU A 69 3.17 12.89 2.84
C LEU A 69 4.32 13.01 1.85
N VAL A 70 4.04 12.96 0.54
CA VAL A 70 5.05 13.12 -0.50
C VAL A 70 5.78 14.47 -0.36
N LYS A 71 5.04 15.57 -0.13
CA LYS A 71 5.63 16.89 0.09
C LYS A 71 6.50 16.93 1.35
N ALA A 72 6.02 16.34 2.45
CA ALA A 72 6.76 16.29 3.71
C ALA A 72 8.06 15.48 3.59
N VAL A 73 8.01 14.30 2.97
CA VAL A 73 9.17 13.43 2.71
C VAL A 73 10.23 14.18 1.89
N ARG A 74 9.82 14.83 0.80
CA ARG A 74 10.74 15.60 -0.07
C ARG A 74 11.37 16.78 0.67
N THR A 75 10.58 17.48 1.48
CA THR A 75 11.06 18.66 2.24
C THR A 75 12.02 18.27 3.35
N LYS A 76 11.67 17.24 4.11
CA LYS A 76 12.45 16.75 5.26
C LYS A 76 13.61 15.82 4.86
N LYS A 77 13.58 15.28 3.64
CA LYS A 77 14.55 14.28 3.13
C LYS A 77 14.66 13.04 4.03
N VAL A 78 13.55 12.65 4.65
CA VAL A 78 13.48 11.46 5.49
C VAL A 78 13.20 10.23 4.61
N PRO A 79 13.91 9.11 4.77
CA PRO A 79 13.61 7.88 4.05
C PRO A 79 12.18 7.41 4.33
N PHE A 80 11.46 7.06 3.24
CA PHE A 80 10.08 6.58 3.33
C PHE A 80 9.86 5.43 2.34
N GLY A 81 9.28 4.33 2.82
CA GLY A 81 8.91 3.19 1.99
C GLY A 81 7.44 2.82 2.17
N VAL A 82 6.80 2.37 1.09
CA VAL A 82 5.46 1.75 1.12
C VAL A 82 5.61 0.24 0.98
N ALA A 83 4.94 -0.52 1.84
CA ALA A 83 5.07 -1.96 1.95
C ALA A 83 4.33 -2.72 0.85
N HIS A 84 4.79 -2.60 -0.39
CA HIS A 84 4.36 -3.48 -1.48
C HIS A 84 5.12 -4.83 -1.40
N THR A 85 4.86 -5.60 -0.36
CA THR A 85 5.64 -6.78 0.03
C THR A 85 5.76 -7.84 -1.06
N TYR A 86 4.75 -8.01 -1.91
CA TYR A 86 4.78 -8.98 -3.02
C TYR A 86 5.82 -8.65 -4.09
N LEU A 87 6.25 -7.40 -4.22
CA LEU A 87 7.35 -7.03 -5.12
C LEU A 87 8.70 -7.59 -4.66
N GLY A 88 8.81 -7.93 -3.36
CA GLY A 88 9.98 -8.58 -2.78
C GLY A 88 10.10 -10.08 -3.07
N HIS A 89 9.03 -10.74 -3.51
CA HIS A 89 9.05 -12.16 -3.81
C HIS A 89 10.01 -12.46 -4.97
N TRP A 90 10.70 -13.61 -4.89
CA TRP A 90 11.65 -14.01 -5.91
C TRP A 90 11.01 -14.15 -7.30
N THR A 91 9.74 -14.60 -7.37
CA THR A 91 8.98 -14.71 -8.62
C THR A 91 8.75 -13.35 -9.28
N SER A 92 8.38 -12.34 -8.51
CA SER A 92 8.21 -10.96 -9.00
C SER A 92 9.52 -10.39 -9.53
N ARG A 93 10.61 -10.63 -8.83
CA ARG A 93 11.96 -10.21 -9.22
C ARG A 93 12.44 -10.94 -10.47
N LEU A 94 12.18 -12.26 -10.56
CA LEU A 94 12.50 -13.05 -11.75
C LEU A 94 11.69 -12.57 -12.96
N SER A 95 10.38 -12.37 -12.82
CA SER A 95 9.52 -11.84 -13.89
C SER A 95 10.04 -10.50 -14.39
N ARG A 96 10.38 -9.59 -13.48
CA ARG A 96 11.01 -8.30 -13.81
C ARG A 96 12.32 -8.48 -14.58
N HIS A 97 13.18 -9.41 -14.15
CA HIS A 97 14.45 -9.69 -14.83
C HIS A 97 14.23 -10.19 -16.25
N ILE A 98 13.31 -11.14 -16.44
CA ILE A 98 12.98 -11.70 -17.76
C ILE A 98 12.46 -10.62 -18.71
N VAL A 99 11.52 -9.80 -18.27
CA VAL A 99 10.98 -8.71 -19.09
C VAL A 99 12.07 -7.69 -19.44
N ARG A 100 12.85 -7.26 -18.45
CA ARG A 100 13.89 -6.22 -18.65
C ARG A 100 15.12 -6.69 -19.39
N SER A 101 15.38 -7.99 -19.43
CA SER A 101 16.47 -8.56 -20.26
C SER A 101 16.16 -8.56 -21.75
N GLY A 102 14.92 -8.21 -22.15
CA GLY A 102 14.50 -8.20 -23.53
C GLY A 102 14.15 -9.58 -24.13
N LEU A 103 14.20 -10.66 -23.31
CA LEU A 103 13.89 -12.03 -23.77
C LEU A 103 12.47 -12.18 -24.33
N LEU A 104 11.52 -11.36 -23.87
CA LEU A 104 10.14 -11.38 -24.36
C LEU A 104 9.89 -10.34 -25.48
N GLY A 105 10.91 -9.59 -25.88
CA GLY A 105 10.74 -8.47 -26.80
C GLY A 105 9.98 -7.31 -26.17
N GLU A 106 9.29 -6.54 -27.01
CA GLU A 106 8.51 -5.38 -26.55
C GLU A 106 7.18 -5.82 -25.93
N VAL A 107 6.90 -5.29 -24.75
CA VAL A 107 5.62 -5.53 -24.04
C VAL A 107 4.49 -4.82 -24.78
N ARG A 108 3.52 -5.57 -25.31
CA ARG A 108 2.35 -5.06 -26.02
C ARG A 108 1.06 -5.17 -25.21
N TRP A 109 0.96 -6.25 -24.44
CA TRP A 109 -0.20 -6.57 -23.61
C TRP A 109 0.24 -7.20 -22.30
N VAL A 110 -0.48 -6.85 -21.20
CA VAL A 110 -0.28 -7.44 -19.88
C VAL A 110 -1.64 -7.80 -19.29
N ASP A 111 -1.79 -9.04 -18.84
CA ASP A 111 -2.89 -9.44 -17.98
C ASP A 111 -2.35 -9.61 -16.55
N SER A 112 -2.96 -8.91 -15.59
CA SER A 112 -2.59 -8.99 -14.18
C SER A 112 -3.81 -9.32 -13.34
N TYR A 113 -3.76 -10.45 -12.64
CA TYR A 113 -4.86 -10.94 -11.84
C TYR A 113 -4.43 -11.09 -10.38
N TYR A 114 -5.31 -10.64 -9.47
CA TYR A 114 -5.18 -10.95 -8.06
C TYR A 114 -6.56 -11.28 -7.49
N ILE A 115 -6.89 -12.56 -7.45
CA ILE A 115 -8.20 -13.06 -7.05
C ILE A 115 -8.09 -13.66 -5.66
N GLN A 116 -8.96 -13.22 -4.75
CA GLN A 116 -9.09 -13.76 -3.40
C GLN A 116 -10.53 -14.13 -3.10
N GLY A 117 -10.75 -15.22 -2.35
CA GLY A 117 -12.08 -15.72 -2.03
C GLY A 117 -12.57 -15.41 -0.62
N TRP A 118 -11.71 -14.91 0.28
CA TRP A 118 -12.06 -14.81 1.71
C TRP A 118 -13.15 -13.78 2.04
N LEU A 119 -13.33 -12.76 1.18
CA LEU A 119 -14.41 -11.77 1.26
C LEU A 119 -15.59 -12.07 0.32
N ALA A 120 -15.62 -13.23 -0.35
CA ALA A 120 -16.77 -13.65 -1.16
C ALA A 120 -18.04 -13.89 -0.31
N VAL A 121 -17.86 -14.05 1.00
CA VAL A 121 -18.94 -14.11 2.00
C VAL A 121 -18.81 -12.91 2.94
N ARG A 122 -19.86 -12.63 3.71
CA ARG A 122 -19.84 -11.56 4.73
C ARG A 122 -19.02 -11.98 5.96
N ALA A 123 -17.70 -12.01 5.80
CA ALA A 123 -16.77 -12.39 6.86
C ALA A 123 -16.81 -11.38 8.05
N GLU A 124 -17.20 -10.14 7.80
CA GLU A 124 -17.46 -9.10 8.81
C GLU A 124 -18.56 -9.51 9.79
N ASP A 125 -19.60 -10.21 9.34
CA ASP A 125 -20.69 -10.71 10.20
C ASP A 125 -20.28 -11.97 10.98
N MET A 126 -19.13 -12.54 10.65
CA MET A 126 -18.58 -13.76 11.27
C MET A 126 -17.48 -13.44 12.31
N GLY A 127 -17.34 -12.17 12.71
CA GLY A 127 -16.35 -11.72 13.69
C GLY A 127 -14.92 -11.57 13.16
N SER A 128 -14.75 -11.45 11.84
CA SER A 128 -13.46 -11.17 11.24
C SER A 128 -13.10 -9.71 11.37
N MET A 129 -12.27 -9.37 12.35
CA MET A 129 -11.73 -8.00 12.52
C MET A 129 -11.05 -7.47 11.25
N GLN A 130 -10.45 -8.35 10.45
CA GLN A 130 -9.80 -7.97 9.19
C GLN A 130 -10.80 -7.60 8.10
N ALA A 131 -11.99 -8.21 8.10
CA ALA A 131 -13.07 -7.86 7.19
C ALA A 131 -13.77 -6.57 7.64
N GLU A 132 -14.07 -6.42 8.93
CA GLU A 132 -14.81 -5.29 9.50
C GLU A 132 -14.27 -3.91 9.06
N TRP A 133 -12.96 -3.70 9.17
CA TRP A 133 -12.41 -2.40 8.79
C TRP A 133 -12.27 -2.22 7.28
N ARG A 134 -12.09 -3.32 6.51
CA ARG A 134 -11.94 -3.25 5.05
C ARG A 134 -13.25 -2.93 4.31
N VAL A 135 -14.38 -3.33 4.87
CA VAL A 135 -15.70 -3.05 4.27
C VAL A 135 -16.34 -1.75 4.80
N ASP A 136 -15.70 -1.10 5.76
CA ASP A 136 -16.15 0.18 6.31
C ASP A 136 -15.52 1.35 5.54
N PRO A 137 -16.31 2.18 4.81
CA PRO A 137 -15.77 3.33 4.06
C PRO A 137 -14.97 4.32 4.89
N LYS A 138 -15.28 4.46 6.18
CA LYS A 138 -14.57 5.36 7.09
C LYS A 138 -13.17 4.88 7.44
N ARG A 139 -12.94 3.57 7.38
CA ARG A 139 -11.69 2.93 7.78
C ARG A 139 -10.85 2.47 6.59
N ALA A 140 -11.49 1.96 5.56
CA ALA A 140 -10.84 1.50 4.34
C ALA A 140 -10.54 2.63 3.34
N GLY A 141 -11.39 3.67 3.33
CA GLY A 141 -11.41 4.69 2.29
C GLY A 141 -12.47 4.42 1.24
N GLY A 142 -12.31 4.95 0.04
CA GLY A 142 -13.31 4.90 -1.02
C GLY A 142 -13.44 3.56 -1.75
N SER A 143 -12.64 2.55 -1.44
CA SER A 143 -12.64 1.24 -2.12
C SER A 143 -12.15 0.13 -1.19
N CYS A 144 -12.79 -1.04 -1.28
CA CYS A 144 -12.31 -2.25 -0.61
C CYS A 144 -11.41 -3.05 -1.56
N CYS A 145 -11.97 -3.63 -2.62
CA CYS A 145 -11.22 -4.49 -3.54
C CYS A 145 -10.15 -3.70 -4.31
N GLY A 146 -10.49 -2.57 -4.92
CA GLY A 146 -9.53 -1.74 -5.63
C GLY A 146 -8.41 -1.22 -4.73
N GLY A 147 -8.76 -0.76 -3.52
CA GLY A 147 -7.80 -0.22 -2.54
C GLY A 147 -6.89 -1.28 -1.92
N ASP A 148 -7.43 -2.43 -1.55
CA ASP A 148 -6.66 -3.50 -0.88
C ASP A 148 -5.93 -4.41 -1.89
N ILE A 149 -6.60 -4.85 -2.96
CA ILE A 149 -6.11 -5.86 -3.90
C ILE A 149 -5.67 -5.24 -5.24
N GLY A 150 -6.45 -4.30 -5.78
CA GLY A 150 -6.12 -3.63 -7.04
C GLY A 150 -4.79 -2.90 -7.00
N THR A 151 -4.45 -2.30 -5.85
CA THR A 151 -3.14 -1.67 -5.64
C THR A 151 -1.97 -2.64 -5.83
N HIS A 152 -2.11 -3.91 -5.43
CA HIS A 152 -1.09 -4.93 -5.67
C HIS A 152 -0.96 -5.28 -7.14
N ALA A 153 -2.08 -5.49 -7.84
CA ALA A 153 -2.07 -5.82 -9.27
C ALA A 153 -1.43 -4.72 -10.10
N LEU A 154 -1.81 -3.45 -9.87
CA LEU A 154 -1.26 -2.30 -10.55
C LEU A 154 0.23 -2.07 -10.25
N MET A 155 0.65 -2.25 -9.00
CA MET A 155 2.06 -2.14 -8.63
C MET A 155 2.90 -3.28 -9.19
N GLN A 156 2.37 -4.52 -9.22
CA GLN A 156 3.05 -5.66 -9.83
C GLN A 156 3.28 -5.43 -11.32
N LEU A 157 2.27 -4.95 -12.05
CA LEU A 157 2.36 -4.57 -13.46
C LEU A 157 3.51 -3.57 -13.67
N ARG A 158 3.50 -2.45 -12.96
CA ARG A 158 4.53 -1.40 -13.07
C ARG A 158 5.93 -1.93 -12.71
N PHE A 159 6.02 -2.72 -11.65
CA PHE A 159 7.29 -3.28 -11.19
C PHE A 159 7.90 -4.24 -12.20
N VAL A 160 7.11 -5.18 -12.73
CA VAL A 160 7.58 -6.22 -13.65
C VAL A 160 7.95 -5.61 -14.99
N THR A 161 7.09 -4.79 -15.57
CA THR A 161 7.31 -4.22 -16.90
C THR A 161 8.26 -3.02 -16.90
N GLY A 162 8.30 -2.26 -15.81
CA GLY A 162 8.98 -0.97 -15.77
C GLY A 162 8.24 0.13 -16.53
N LEU A 163 7.00 -0.12 -16.94
CA LEU A 163 6.15 0.82 -17.66
C LEU A 163 5.22 1.57 -16.69
N GLU A 164 4.93 2.83 -17.02
CA GLU A 164 3.97 3.63 -16.28
C GLU A 164 2.57 3.54 -16.90
N ILE A 165 1.54 3.61 -16.06
CA ILE A 165 0.16 3.71 -16.50
C ILE A 165 -0.13 5.17 -16.86
N LYS A 166 -0.44 5.45 -18.13
CA LYS A 166 -0.75 6.78 -18.66
C LYS A 166 -2.20 7.16 -18.45
N ARG A 167 -3.09 6.22 -18.74
CA ARG A 167 -4.53 6.36 -18.61
C ARG A 167 -5.10 5.03 -18.16
N LEU A 168 -6.17 5.09 -17.38
CA LEU A 168 -6.94 3.91 -17.02
C LEU A 168 -8.43 4.21 -17.05
N GLN A 169 -9.20 3.17 -17.31
CA GLN A 169 -10.62 3.08 -17.05
C GLN A 169 -10.82 1.99 -16.01
N ALA A 170 -11.60 2.24 -14.97
CA ALA A 170 -11.92 1.27 -13.96
C ALA A 170 -13.41 0.93 -13.98
N HIS A 171 -13.71 -0.32 -13.70
CA HIS A 171 -15.04 -0.83 -13.42
C HIS A 171 -15.01 -1.47 -12.04
N MET A 172 -15.92 -1.04 -11.17
CA MET A 172 -15.99 -1.46 -9.78
C MET A 172 -17.41 -1.93 -9.48
N GLU A 173 -17.56 -3.10 -8.88
CA GLU A 173 -18.83 -3.71 -8.57
C GLU A 173 -18.88 -4.18 -7.12
N THR A 174 -20.09 -4.24 -6.58
CA THR A 174 -20.39 -4.79 -5.26
C THR A 174 -21.37 -5.93 -5.40
N PHE A 175 -20.87 -7.16 -5.43
CA PHE A 175 -21.69 -8.37 -5.57
C PHE A 175 -22.23 -8.89 -4.23
N VAL A 176 -21.45 -8.72 -3.16
CA VAL A 176 -21.85 -9.15 -1.81
C VAL A 176 -22.89 -8.19 -1.26
N LYS A 177 -24.13 -8.67 -1.19
CA LYS A 177 -25.31 -7.87 -0.80
C LYS A 177 -25.10 -7.19 0.55
N GLY A 178 -25.42 -5.89 0.61
CA GLY A 178 -25.37 -5.07 1.83
C GLY A 178 -24.00 -4.41 2.09
N ARG A 179 -22.97 -4.65 1.30
CA ARG A 179 -21.73 -3.86 1.35
C ARG A 179 -21.89 -2.51 0.66
N GLN A 180 -21.11 -1.54 1.10
CA GLN A 180 -21.07 -0.20 0.52
C GLN A 180 -19.87 -0.01 -0.43
N LEU A 181 -18.81 -0.78 -0.22
CA LEU A 181 -17.60 -0.74 -1.03
C LEU A 181 -17.55 -1.90 -2.02
N ASP A 182 -16.77 -1.73 -3.05
CA ASP A 182 -16.52 -2.71 -4.09
C ASP A 182 -15.89 -4.01 -3.54
N ASP A 183 -16.30 -5.14 -4.10
CA ASP A 183 -15.67 -6.44 -3.93
C ASP A 183 -15.17 -7.02 -5.26
N HIS A 184 -15.34 -6.26 -6.34
CA HIS A 184 -14.76 -6.52 -7.65
C HIS A 184 -14.17 -5.25 -8.25
N PHE A 185 -12.98 -5.40 -8.85
CA PHE A 185 -12.25 -4.31 -9.46
C PHE A 185 -11.59 -4.80 -10.75
N THR A 186 -11.88 -4.12 -11.85
CA THR A 186 -11.26 -4.38 -13.15
C THR A 186 -10.80 -3.06 -13.76
N THR A 187 -9.61 -3.06 -14.38
CA THR A 187 -9.10 -1.90 -15.11
C THR A 187 -8.71 -2.25 -16.52
N TYR A 188 -8.84 -1.29 -17.42
CA TYR A 188 -8.19 -1.27 -18.72
C TYR A 188 -7.20 -0.10 -18.73
N CYS A 189 -5.94 -0.40 -18.96
CA CYS A 189 -4.87 0.59 -18.87
C CYS A 189 -4.16 0.80 -20.20
N GLU A 190 -3.74 2.04 -20.45
CA GLU A 190 -2.77 2.40 -21.47
C GLU A 190 -1.40 2.62 -20.83
N LEU A 191 -0.40 1.93 -21.33
CA LEU A 191 0.96 1.98 -20.79
C LEU A 191 1.83 3.03 -21.50
N SER A 192 2.93 3.41 -20.88
CA SER A 192 3.83 4.48 -21.34
C SER A 192 4.47 4.22 -22.72
N ASN A 193 4.56 2.97 -23.14
CA ASN A 193 5.03 2.59 -24.49
C ASN A 193 3.89 2.41 -25.52
N GLY A 194 2.64 2.68 -25.16
CA GLY A 194 1.46 2.45 -25.99
C GLY A 194 0.83 1.06 -25.85
N GLY A 195 1.48 0.14 -25.13
CA GLY A 195 0.91 -1.16 -24.77
C GLY A 195 -0.33 -1.02 -23.90
N LYS A 196 -1.05 -2.13 -23.68
CA LYS A 196 -2.29 -2.18 -22.90
C LYS A 196 -2.19 -3.19 -21.76
N ALA A 197 -3.03 -2.97 -20.74
CA ALA A 197 -3.14 -3.90 -19.61
C ALA A 197 -4.57 -3.92 -19.06
#